data_c896c7d76655e7d3f9378e2fdcb5da7c
#
_entry.id   c896c7d76655e7d3f9378e2fdcb5da7c
#
_cell.length_a   1.000
_cell.length_b   1.000
_cell.length_c   1.000
_cell.angle_alpha   90.00
_cell.angle_beta   90.00
_cell.angle_gamma   90.00
#
_symmetry.space_group_name_H-M   'P 1'
#
loop_
_entity.id
_entity.type
_entity.pdbx_description
1 polymer ?
#
loop_
_entity_poly.entity_id
_entity_poly.type
_entity_poly.pdbx_seq_one_letter_code
_entity_poly.pdbx_strand_id
1 'polypeptide(L)'
;MTGRDYLRIWYRVQIGTTLLVLAMMMVRNFEMGRQRVASGLFLLVIILLIGLLVELIPQLPAVVQRGNAWLQGVLQPFILVIAWDVITREIITLLRLPSRGVVSLMIIYYLLMFAPFASVIGGQLKLSIERFVFALLTFQVVLILLIALPTDLINNHFLLQTLSTGAVGAGAYFILIMTAMRAWHLSWPSLKPHWSGDFNWWLFLGLVVLDLFITMVNAGGMPSLRRLNWSVLLMAFRAAVAEETLFRFAILGILFYAWRHYQHRLPLALATSSVLFGLAHLANVAEQAWSVTVFQVVAAGGLGLFFAVVYVYTGQLWLTMVMHGLFDLLSFMATGTTTMKGSQVTLADWSFVAGELVIFILVTALMMFGQRRRVMERHVARLTGDKQRFGFQIRY
;
A
#
# COMPACT_ATOMS: atom_id res chain seq x y z
N MET A 1 29.18 3.80 -6.55
CA MET A 1 27.75 4.08 -6.89
C MET A 1 26.90 3.72 -5.69
N THR A 2 26.00 4.60 -5.29
CA THR A 2 25.03 4.33 -4.22
C THR A 2 23.84 3.56 -4.79
N GLY A 3 23.06 2.89 -3.95
CA GLY A 3 21.84 2.20 -4.41
C GLY A 3 20.82 3.16 -5.08
N ARG A 4 20.90 4.46 -4.80
CA ARG A 4 20.11 5.51 -5.44
C ARG A 4 20.53 5.76 -6.89
N ASP A 5 21.85 5.67 -7.18
CA ASP A 5 22.38 5.84 -8.53
C ASP A 5 21.92 4.68 -9.44
N TYR A 6 21.88 3.44 -8.93
CA TYR A 6 21.36 2.29 -9.69
C TYR A 6 19.88 2.44 -10.02
N LEU A 7 19.04 2.89 -9.09
CA LEU A 7 17.62 3.12 -9.37
C LEU A 7 17.40 4.25 -10.39
N ARG A 8 18.25 5.27 -10.40
CA ARG A 8 18.19 6.34 -11.40
C ARG A 8 18.58 5.85 -12.80
N ILE A 9 19.62 5.02 -12.91
CA ILE A 9 20.00 4.39 -14.19
C ILE A 9 18.86 3.49 -14.66
N TRP A 10 18.32 2.66 -13.77
CA TRP A 10 17.19 1.80 -14.11
C TRP A 10 15.99 2.61 -14.58
N TYR A 11 15.63 3.70 -13.89
CA TYR A 11 14.56 4.59 -14.31
C TYR A 11 14.75 5.08 -15.75
N ARG A 12 15.94 5.59 -16.08
CA ARG A 12 16.25 6.10 -17.43
C ARG A 12 16.16 5.02 -18.48
N VAL A 13 16.72 3.85 -18.23
CA VAL A 13 16.64 2.70 -19.14
C VAL A 13 15.20 2.25 -19.32
N GLN A 14 14.46 2.09 -18.22
CA GLN A 14 13.06 1.68 -18.24
C GLN A 14 12.19 2.65 -19.03
N ILE A 15 12.27 3.95 -18.74
CA ILE A 15 11.45 4.95 -19.46
C ILE A 15 11.89 5.04 -20.92
N GLY A 16 13.20 5.01 -21.21
CA GLY A 16 13.72 5.03 -22.59
C GLY A 16 13.27 3.81 -23.42
N THR A 17 13.33 2.62 -22.85
CA THR A 17 12.83 1.40 -23.54
C THR A 17 11.31 1.41 -23.69
N THR A 18 10.57 1.86 -22.68
CA THR A 18 9.11 2.01 -22.77
C THR A 18 8.73 3.01 -23.86
N LEU A 19 9.40 4.16 -23.94
CA LEU A 19 9.21 5.16 -24.98
C LEU A 19 9.44 4.58 -26.38
N LEU A 20 10.54 3.84 -26.58
CA LEU A 20 10.85 3.23 -27.87
C LEU A 20 9.76 2.26 -28.29
N VAL A 21 9.32 1.36 -27.41
CA VAL A 21 8.29 0.36 -27.71
C VAL A 21 6.95 1.03 -27.99
N LEU A 22 6.53 2.00 -27.17
CA LEU A 22 5.27 2.72 -27.41
C LEU A 22 5.30 3.53 -28.69
N ALA A 23 6.43 4.15 -29.05
CA ALA A 23 6.58 4.87 -30.31
C ALA A 23 6.49 3.93 -31.53
N MET A 24 7.14 2.76 -31.47
CA MET A 24 7.03 1.74 -32.53
C MET A 24 5.58 1.27 -32.69
N MET A 25 4.89 1.00 -31.58
CA MET A 25 3.48 0.61 -31.59
C MET A 25 2.57 1.72 -32.12
N MET A 26 2.86 2.98 -31.79
CA MET A 26 2.13 4.15 -32.30
C MET A 26 2.23 4.21 -33.83
N VAL A 27 3.45 4.13 -34.39
CA VAL A 27 3.66 4.16 -35.86
C VAL A 27 2.91 3.01 -36.53
N ARG A 28 3.07 1.78 -36.03
CA ARG A 28 2.37 0.61 -36.58
C ARG A 28 0.85 0.76 -36.56
N ASN A 29 0.27 1.25 -35.45
CA ASN A 29 -1.19 1.46 -35.38
C ASN A 29 -1.66 2.59 -36.30
N PHE A 30 -0.83 3.61 -36.53
CA PHE A 30 -1.13 4.67 -37.51
C PHE A 30 -1.14 4.10 -38.93
N GLU A 31 -0.13 3.29 -39.31
CA GLU A 31 -0.07 2.62 -40.63
C GLU A 31 -1.24 1.65 -40.85
N MET A 32 -1.74 1.02 -39.79
CA MET A 32 -2.92 0.13 -39.84
C MET A 32 -4.26 0.90 -39.85
N GLY A 33 -4.26 2.22 -39.91
CA GLY A 33 -5.48 3.06 -39.88
C GLY A 33 -6.18 3.12 -38.52
N ARG A 34 -5.55 2.62 -37.42
CA ARG A 34 -6.08 2.65 -36.05
C ARG A 34 -5.76 3.98 -35.36
N GLN A 35 -6.22 5.08 -35.91
CA GLN A 35 -5.85 6.44 -35.49
C GLN A 35 -6.13 6.74 -34.02
N ARG A 36 -7.25 6.26 -33.45
CA ARG A 36 -7.58 6.47 -32.01
C ARG A 36 -6.54 5.84 -31.10
N VAL A 37 -6.08 4.62 -31.42
CA VAL A 37 -5.05 3.93 -30.62
C VAL A 37 -3.72 4.66 -30.77
N ALA A 38 -3.34 5.03 -32.01
CA ALA A 38 -2.11 5.78 -32.26
C ALA A 38 -2.09 7.12 -31.51
N SER A 39 -3.20 7.86 -31.48
CA SER A 39 -3.31 9.14 -30.75
C SER A 39 -3.18 8.93 -29.22
N GLY A 40 -3.77 7.87 -28.68
CA GLY A 40 -3.61 7.52 -27.27
C GLY A 40 -2.15 7.21 -26.93
N LEU A 41 -1.48 6.38 -27.72
CA LEU A 41 -0.05 6.04 -27.53
C LEU A 41 0.85 7.29 -27.69
N PHE A 42 0.53 8.20 -28.61
CA PHE A 42 1.25 9.47 -28.78
C PHE A 42 1.22 10.33 -27.50
N LEU A 43 0.06 10.43 -26.85
CA LEU A 43 -0.06 11.15 -25.59
C LEU A 43 0.82 10.54 -24.48
N LEU A 44 0.82 9.22 -24.35
CA LEU A 44 1.68 8.52 -23.39
C LEU A 44 3.16 8.77 -23.67
N VAL A 45 3.57 8.70 -24.93
CA VAL A 45 4.95 8.96 -25.36
C VAL A 45 5.38 10.39 -25.00
N ILE A 46 4.55 11.40 -25.28
CA ILE A 46 4.88 12.80 -24.95
C ILE A 46 5.06 12.99 -23.46
N ILE A 47 4.15 12.46 -22.62
CA ILE A 47 4.24 12.62 -21.17
C ILE A 47 5.52 11.99 -20.62
N LEU A 48 5.84 10.76 -21.04
CA LEU A 48 7.06 10.08 -20.60
C LEU A 48 8.34 10.77 -21.12
N LEU A 49 8.31 11.29 -22.36
CA LEU A 49 9.43 12.01 -22.95
C LEU A 49 9.73 13.28 -22.17
N ILE A 50 8.71 14.08 -21.83
CA ILE A 50 8.86 15.26 -20.98
C ILE A 50 9.49 14.86 -19.64
N GLY A 51 8.97 13.81 -19.01
CA GLY A 51 9.48 13.31 -17.74
C GLY A 51 10.96 12.94 -17.80
N LEU A 52 11.36 12.23 -18.85
CA LEU A 52 12.74 11.80 -19.07
C LEU A 52 13.66 12.99 -19.37
N LEU A 53 13.24 13.91 -20.24
CA LEU A 53 14.04 15.10 -20.58
C LEU A 53 14.29 15.97 -19.37
N VAL A 54 13.28 16.25 -18.55
CA VAL A 54 13.44 17.03 -17.32
C VAL A 54 14.37 16.32 -16.33
N GLU A 55 14.34 15.00 -16.25
CA GLU A 55 15.25 14.21 -15.39
C GLU A 55 16.70 14.24 -15.90
N LEU A 56 16.90 14.27 -17.22
CA LEU A 56 18.23 14.31 -17.84
C LEU A 56 18.89 15.69 -17.79
N ILE A 57 18.13 16.76 -17.61
CA ILE A 57 18.63 18.14 -17.59
C ILE A 57 18.50 18.75 -16.18
N PRO A 58 19.48 18.46 -15.27
CA PRO A 58 19.39 18.90 -13.88
C PRO A 58 19.50 20.42 -13.69
N GLN A 59 19.92 21.17 -14.72
CA GLN A 59 20.07 22.63 -14.69
C GLN A 59 18.74 23.39 -14.87
N LEU A 60 17.64 22.68 -15.16
CA LEU A 60 16.32 23.31 -15.30
C LEU A 60 15.90 24.03 -14.01
N PRO A 61 15.14 25.13 -14.11
CA PRO A 61 14.62 25.85 -12.95
C PRO A 61 13.86 24.93 -11.99
N ALA A 62 13.98 25.17 -10.69
CA ALA A 62 13.34 24.36 -9.65
C ALA A 62 11.80 24.26 -9.83
N VAL A 63 11.16 25.30 -10.38
CA VAL A 63 9.72 25.29 -10.67
C VAL A 63 9.40 24.24 -11.74
N VAL A 64 10.22 24.14 -12.81
CA VAL A 64 10.02 23.14 -13.88
C VAL A 64 10.22 21.72 -13.32
N GLN A 65 11.29 21.51 -12.55
CA GLN A 65 11.53 20.20 -11.92
C GLN A 65 10.39 19.80 -10.97
N ARG A 66 9.88 20.73 -10.18
CA ARG A 66 8.76 20.50 -9.27
C ARG A 66 7.46 20.25 -10.01
N GLY A 67 7.15 21.02 -11.04
CA GLY A 67 6.00 20.82 -11.91
C GLY A 67 6.03 19.45 -12.58
N ASN A 68 7.19 19.03 -13.08
CA ASN A 68 7.39 17.70 -13.63
C ASN A 68 7.20 16.60 -12.58
N ALA A 69 7.75 16.76 -11.37
CA ALA A 69 7.58 15.78 -10.31
C ALA A 69 6.09 15.55 -9.98
N TRP A 70 5.28 16.62 -9.96
CA TRP A 70 3.84 16.52 -9.80
C TRP A 70 3.14 15.84 -10.99
N LEU A 71 3.44 16.31 -12.22
CA LEU A 71 2.87 15.75 -13.44
C LEU A 71 3.16 14.24 -13.55
N GLN A 72 4.43 13.86 -13.39
CA GLN A 72 4.85 12.46 -13.45
C GLN A 72 4.34 11.66 -12.23
N GLY A 73 4.32 12.26 -11.04
CA GLY A 73 3.79 11.64 -9.83
C GLY A 73 2.34 11.21 -9.96
N VAL A 74 1.55 11.98 -10.70
CA VAL A 74 0.12 11.69 -10.96
C VAL A 74 -0.05 10.77 -12.16
N LEU A 75 0.58 11.06 -13.29
CA LEU A 75 0.27 10.39 -14.56
C LEU A 75 1.10 9.14 -14.82
N GLN A 76 2.37 9.13 -14.41
CA GLN A 76 3.28 8.04 -14.74
C GLN A 76 2.86 6.67 -14.16
N PRO A 77 2.27 6.54 -12.94
CA PRO A 77 1.76 5.26 -12.47
C PRO A 77 0.74 4.64 -13.42
N PHE A 78 -0.21 5.43 -13.92
CA PHE A 78 -1.20 4.99 -14.93
C PHE A 78 -0.52 4.56 -16.23
N ILE A 79 0.42 5.38 -16.71
CA ILE A 79 1.14 5.10 -17.96
C ILE A 79 1.93 3.81 -17.86
N LEU A 80 2.61 3.57 -16.73
CA LEU A 80 3.38 2.35 -16.51
C LEU A 80 2.49 1.11 -16.51
N VAL A 81 1.31 1.17 -15.86
CA VAL A 81 0.35 0.04 -15.86
C VAL A 81 -0.20 -0.21 -17.27
N ILE A 82 -0.62 0.84 -17.97
CA ILE A 82 -1.13 0.73 -19.36
C ILE A 82 -0.01 0.18 -20.28
N ALA A 83 1.19 0.72 -20.20
CA ALA A 83 2.32 0.27 -21.00
C ALA A 83 2.65 -1.21 -20.69
N TRP A 84 2.60 -1.62 -19.43
CA TRP A 84 2.81 -3.01 -19.03
C TRP A 84 1.77 -3.94 -19.67
N ASP A 85 0.48 -3.59 -19.63
CA ASP A 85 -0.59 -4.37 -20.26
C ASP A 85 -0.40 -4.47 -21.78
N VAL A 86 -0.24 -3.34 -22.44
CA VAL A 86 -0.12 -3.24 -23.90
C VAL A 86 1.14 -4.00 -24.39
N ILE A 87 2.28 -3.84 -23.72
CA ILE A 87 3.53 -4.52 -24.08
C ILE A 87 3.41 -6.03 -23.84
N THR A 88 2.77 -6.45 -22.75
CA THR A 88 2.55 -7.88 -22.46
C THR A 88 1.73 -8.54 -23.56
N ARG A 89 0.64 -7.91 -24.00
CA ARG A 89 -0.21 -8.38 -25.11
C ARG A 89 0.60 -8.50 -26.40
N GLU A 90 1.38 -7.46 -26.74
CA GLU A 90 2.22 -7.49 -27.94
C GLU A 90 3.25 -8.61 -27.92
N ILE A 91 3.93 -8.83 -26.80
CA ILE A 91 4.92 -9.91 -26.68
C ILE A 91 4.26 -11.28 -26.92
N ILE A 92 3.09 -11.53 -26.33
CA ILE A 92 2.39 -12.80 -26.48
C ILE A 92 1.91 -12.98 -27.92
N THR A 93 1.29 -11.96 -28.50
CA THR A 93 0.65 -12.08 -29.83
C THR A 93 1.66 -12.04 -30.98
N LEU A 94 2.62 -11.13 -30.92
CA LEU A 94 3.58 -10.90 -32.00
C LEU A 94 4.67 -11.97 -32.05
N LEU A 95 5.24 -12.32 -30.88
CA LEU A 95 6.32 -13.29 -30.79
C LEU A 95 5.82 -14.73 -30.67
N ARG A 96 4.50 -14.94 -30.60
CA ARG A 96 3.87 -16.26 -30.41
C ARG A 96 4.49 -17.06 -29.27
N LEU A 97 4.95 -16.36 -28.23
CA LEU A 97 5.57 -17.01 -27.09
C LEU A 97 4.49 -17.64 -26.19
N PRO A 98 4.85 -18.70 -25.43
CA PRO A 98 3.94 -19.30 -24.47
C PRO A 98 3.47 -18.26 -23.46
N SER A 99 2.18 -17.99 -23.40
CA SER A 99 1.58 -16.97 -22.53
C SER A 99 1.97 -17.14 -21.06
N ARG A 100 2.09 -18.40 -20.59
CA ARG A 100 2.49 -18.71 -19.20
C ARG A 100 3.87 -18.17 -18.85
N GLY A 101 4.87 -18.37 -19.71
CA GLY A 101 6.24 -17.90 -19.47
C GLY A 101 6.33 -16.38 -19.49
N VAL A 102 5.73 -15.75 -20.51
CA VAL A 102 5.70 -14.28 -20.66
C VAL A 102 5.00 -13.64 -19.48
N VAL A 103 3.81 -14.12 -19.12
CA VAL A 103 3.04 -13.56 -17.99
C VAL A 103 3.79 -13.70 -16.69
N SER A 104 4.44 -14.84 -16.42
CA SER A 104 5.26 -15.02 -15.21
C SER A 104 6.40 -14.00 -15.13
N LEU A 105 7.13 -13.78 -16.22
CA LEU A 105 8.20 -12.77 -16.28
C LEU A 105 7.63 -11.35 -16.10
N MET A 106 6.51 -11.06 -16.73
CA MET A 106 5.86 -9.76 -16.63
C MET A 106 5.27 -9.48 -15.24
N ILE A 107 4.85 -10.52 -14.50
CA ILE A 107 4.49 -10.39 -13.08
C ILE A 107 5.71 -9.99 -12.24
N ILE A 108 6.85 -10.65 -12.43
CA ILE A 108 8.09 -10.29 -11.72
C ILE A 108 8.50 -8.86 -12.05
N TYR A 109 8.40 -8.47 -13.32
CA TYR A 109 8.67 -7.10 -13.74
C TYR A 109 7.69 -6.11 -13.09
N TYR A 110 6.39 -6.42 -13.05
CA TYR A 110 5.38 -5.57 -12.41
C TYR A 110 5.67 -5.30 -10.95
N LEU A 111 6.10 -6.32 -10.20
CA LEU A 111 6.47 -6.18 -8.79
C LEU A 111 7.57 -5.14 -8.57
N LEU A 112 8.48 -5.00 -9.51
CA LEU A 112 9.70 -4.20 -9.36
C LEU A 112 9.66 -2.85 -10.11
N MET A 113 8.85 -2.74 -11.18
CA MET A 113 8.93 -1.62 -12.13
C MET A 113 8.61 -0.25 -11.53
N PHE A 114 7.91 -0.21 -10.40
CA PHE A 114 7.58 1.05 -9.73
C PHE A 114 8.69 1.56 -8.79
N ALA A 115 9.68 0.72 -8.43
CA ALA A 115 10.75 1.14 -7.53
C ALA A 115 11.61 2.29 -8.10
N PRO A 116 12.07 2.25 -9.36
CA PRO A 116 12.81 3.38 -9.93
C PRO A 116 11.97 4.67 -10.00
N PHE A 117 10.69 4.58 -10.38
CA PHE A 117 9.75 5.69 -10.36
C PHE A 117 9.61 6.30 -8.94
N ALA A 118 9.37 5.47 -7.94
CA ALA A 118 9.24 5.91 -6.55
C ALA A 118 10.50 6.60 -6.03
N SER A 119 11.69 6.13 -6.44
CA SER A 119 12.97 6.73 -6.04
C SER A 119 13.22 8.07 -6.73
N VAL A 120 12.97 8.15 -8.05
CA VAL A 120 13.35 9.31 -8.87
C VAL A 120 12.28 10.39 -8.83
N ILE A 121 11.05 10.07 -9.09
CA ILE A 121 9.93 11.01 -9.12
C ILE A 121 9.36 11.22 -7.71
N GLY A 122 8.95 10.13 -7.05
CA GLY A 122 8.43 10.19 -5.67
C GLY A 122 9.42 10.85 -4.71
N GLY A 123 10.72 10.58 -4.86
CA GLY A 123 11.78 11.16 -4.03
C GLY A 123 11.92 12.68 -4.14
N GLN A 124 11.35 13.33 -5.16
CA GLN A 124 11.35 14.79 -5.31
C GLN A 124 10.24 15.47 -4.50
N LEU A 125 9.25 14.73 -4.00
CA LEU A 125 8.15 15.26 -3.21
C LEU A 125 8.64 15.63 -1.81
N LYS A 126 8.50 16.91 -1.44
CA LYS A 126 9.07 17.46 -0.21
C LYS A 126 8.03 17.64 0.90
N LEU A 127 6.83 18.06 0.55
CA LEU A 127 5.76 18.33 1.51
C LEU A 127 5.07 17.05 1.96
N SER A 128 4.67 16.97 3.23
CA SER A 128 3.95 15.81 3.77
C SER A 128 2.64 15.54 3.03
N ILE A 129 1.94 16.60 2.61
CA ILE A 129 0.72 16.45 1.83
C ILE A 129 0.97 15.86 0.43
N GLU A 130 2.07 16.23 -0.23
CA GLU A 130 2.47 15.66 -1.52
C GLU A 130 2.72 14.16 -1.39
N ARG A 131 3.44 13.76 -0.33
CA ARG A 131 3.75 12.36 -0.03
C ARG A 131 2.49 11.56 0.30
N PHE A 132 1.57 12.16 1.04
CA PHE A 132 0.28 11.57 1.38
C PHE A 132 -0.56 11.32 0.12
N VAL A 133 -0.72 12.33 -0.74
CA VAL A 133 -1.45 12.20 -2.01
C VAL A 133 -0.78 11.17 -2.93
N PHE A 134 0.55 11.16 -3.01
CA PHE A 134 1.31 10.15 -3.77
C PHE A 134 1.02 8.74 -3.26
N ALA A 135 1.04 8.50 -1.95
CA ALA A 135 0.77 7.19 -1.38
C ALA A 135 -0.66 6.72 -1.68
N LEU A 136 -1.67 7.60 -1.54
CA LEU A 136 -3.07 7.27 -1.85
C LEU A 136 -3.29 7.02 -3.35
N LEU A 137 -2.75 7.86 -4.22
CA LEU A 137 -2.90 7.72 -5.65
C LEU A 137 -2.27 6.42 -6.15
N THR A 138 -1.03 6.15 -5.73
CA THR A 138 -0.33 4.94 -6.15
C THR A 138 -0.97 3.68 -5.58
N PHE A 139 -1.59 3.74 -4.39
CA PHE A 139 -2.42 2.67 -3.85
C PHE A 139 -3.55 2.31 -4.82
N GLN A 140 -4.33 3.31 -5.23
CA GLN A 140 -5.45 3.09 -6.13
C GLN A 140 -5.00 2.55 -7.49
N VAL A 141 -3.96 3.18 -8.09
CA VAL A 141 -3.53 2.83 -9.44
C VAL A 141 -2.88 1.46 -9.51
N VAL A 142 -1.96 1.15 -8.59
CA VAL A 142 -1.18 -0.09 -8.63
C VAL A 142 -2.00 -1.31 -8.24
N LEU A 143 -2.98 -1.15 -7.33
CA LEU A 143 -3.86 -2.25 -6.93
C LEU A 143 -5.04 -2.46 -7.86
N ILE A 144 -5.77 -1.40 -8.20
CA ILE A 144 -7.06 -1.51 -8.89
C ILE A 144 -6.87 -1.75 -10.39
N LEU A 145 -5.94 -1.04 -11.04
CA LEU A 145 -5.75 -1.17 -12.48
C LEU A 145 -5.18 -2.54 -12.89
N LEU A 146 -4.49 -3.25 -12.01
CA LEU A 146 -4.01 -4.61 -12.31
C LEU A 146 -5.14 -5.62 -12.49
N ILE A 147 -6.32 -5.37 -11.94
CA ILE A 147 -7.50 -6.23 -12.09
C ILE A 147 -8.05 -6.21 -13.54
N ALA A 148 -7.72 -5.17 -14.32
CA ALA A 148 -8.16 -4.99 -15.71
C ALA A 148 -7.29 -5.72 -16.76
N LEU A 149 -6.40 -6.64 -16.33
CA LEU A 149 -5.49 -7.35 -17.23
C LEU A 149 -6.18 -8.32 -18.18
N PRO A 150 -5.48 -8.66 -19.29
CA PRO A 150 -6.00 -9.55 -20.33
C PRO A 150 -6.15 -10.98 -19.83
N THR A 151 -7.23 -11.21 -19.13
CA THR A 151 -7.61 -12.57 -18.69
C THR A 151 -7.87 -13.52 -19.86
N ASP A 152 -8.23 -12.98 -21.01
CA ASP A 152 -8.47 -13.67 -22.27
C ASP A 152 -7.20 -14.33 -22.86
N LEU A 153 -6.02 -13.83 -22.55
CA LEU A 153 -4.74 -14.39 -23.03
C LEU A 153 -4.11 -15.40 -22.05
N ILE A 154 -4.71 -15.62 -20.88
CA ILE A 154 -4.13 -16.43 -19.81
C ILE A 154 -4.89 -17.74 -19.66
N ASN A 155 -4.42 -18.82 -20.28
CA ASN A 155 -5.00 -20.14 -20.17
C ASN A 155 -4.61 -20.93 -18.89
N ASN A 156 -3.88 -20.28 -17.95
CA ASN A 156 -3.48 -20.92 -16.71
C ASN A 156 -4.29 -20.39 -15.54
N HIS A 157 -5.09 -21.26 -14.93
CA HIS A 157 -6.00 -20.92 -13.84
C HIS A 157 -5.27 -20.32 -12.60
N PHE A 158 -4.09 -20.83 -12.25
CA PHE A 158 -3.30 -20.34 -11.14
C PHE A 158 -2.81 -18.90 -11.38
N LEU A 159 -2.27 -18.62 -12.57
CA LEU A 159 -1.83 -17.27 -12.95
C LEU A 159 -3.02 -16.32 -13.02
N LEU A 160 -4.15 -16.76 -13.57
CA LEU A 160 -5.37 -15.98 -13.65
C LEU A 160 -5.87 -15.58 -12.25
N GLN A 161 -5.95 -16.53 -11.32
CA GLN A 161 -6.34 -16.24 -9.94
C GLN A 161 -5.35 -15.31 -9.25
N THR A 162 -4.03 -15.52 -9.45
CA THR A 162 -3.00 -14.67 -8.84
C THR A 162 -3.11 -13.22 -9.30
N LEU A 163 -3.41 -12.99 -10.57
CA LEU A 163 -3.59 -11.64 -11.12
C LEU A 163 -4.92 -11.02 -10.71
N SER A 164 -6.03 -11.77 -10.83
CA SER A 164 -7.38 -11.26 -10.57
C SER A 164 -7.63 -10.88 -9.11
N THR A 165 -6.90 -11.46 -8.16
CA THR A 165 -7.01 -11.11 -6.73
C THR A 165 -6.36 -9.78 -6.37
N GLY A 166 -5.49 -9.22 -7.22
CA GLY A 166 -4.73 -8.00 -6.93
C GLY A 166 -3.55 -8.21 -5.98
N ALA A 167 -3.20 -9.45 -5.61
CA ALA A 167 -2.09 -9.76 -4.71
C ALA A 167 -0.74 -9.28 -5.27
N VAL A 168 -0.54 -9.39 -6.60
CA VAL A 168 0.65 -8.86 -7.28
C VAL A 168 0.73 -7.33 -7.15
N GLY A 169 -0.40 -6.64 -7.28
CA GLY A 169 -0.49 -5.19 -7.08
C GLY A 169 -0.12 -4.80 -5.65
N ALA A 170 -0.58 -5.55 -4.64
CA ALA A 170 -0.21 -5.33 -3.24
C ALA A 170 1.30 -5.46 -3.00
N GLY A 171 1.93 -6.49 -3.58
CA GLY A 171 3.38 -6.66 -3.53
C GLY A 171 4.15 -5.53 -4.23
N ALA A 172 3.68 -5.11 -5.41
CA ALA A 172 4.26 -3.99 -6.16
C ALA A 172 4.12 -2.67 -5.39
N TYR A 173 2.95 -2.42 -4.80
CA TYR A 173 2.70 -1.25 -3.96
C TYR A 173 3.61 -1.23 -2.71
N PHE A 174 3.77 -2.37 -2.05
CA PHE A 174 4.70 -2.51 -0.93
C PHE A 174 6.11 -2.09 -1.32
N ILE A 175 6.65 -2.61 -2.43
CA ILE A 175 8.00 -2.27 -2.92
C ILE A 175 8.09 -0.78 -3.31
N LEU A 176 7.04 -0.24 -3.95
CA LEU A 176 6.94 1.18 -4.31
C LEU A 176 7.05 2.07 -3.07
N ILE A 177 6.21 1.83 -2.06
CA ILE A 177 6.17 2.65 -0.83
C ILE A 177 7.47 2.49 -0.03
N MET A 178 8.00 1.28 0.10
CA MET A 178 9.31 1.06 0.73
C MET A 178 10.39 1.92 0.09
N THR A 179 10.39 1.99 -1.25
CA THR A 179 11.38 2.80 -2.00
C THR A 179 11.14 4.30 -1.83
N ALA A 180 9.88 4.74 -1.88
CA ALA A 180 9.51 6.14 -1.68
C ALA A 180 9.88 6.62 -0.26
N MET A 181 9.52 5.86 0.77
CA MET A 181 9.83 6.18 2.18
C MET A 181 11.34 6.31 2.39
N ARG A 182 12.14 5.42 1.78
CA ARG A 182 13.59 5.53 1.80
C ARG A 182 14.10 6.80 1.09
N ALA A 183 13.51 7.15 -0.05
CA ALA A 183 13.85 8.35 -0.79
C ALA A 183 13.50 9.63 0.00
N TRP A 184 12.47 9.58 0.84
CA TRP A 184 12.09 10.65 1.79
C TRP A 184 12.88 10.65 3.09
N HIS A 185 13.91 9.79 3.21
CA HIS A 185 14.72 9.61 4.44
C HIS A 185 13.91 9.15 5.66
N LEU A 186 12.80 8.45 5.43
CA LEU A 186 12.05 7.76 6.45
C LEU A 186 12.52 6.30 6.54
N SER A 187 12.53 5.74 7.76
CA SER A 187 13.11 4.41 7.97
C SER A 187 12.33 3.30 7.30
N TRP A 188 13.04 2.25 6.92
CA TRP A 188 12.45 1.00 6.49
C TRP A 188 11.89 0.23 7.69
N PRO A 189 10.73 -0.43 7.54
CA PRO A 189 10.30 -1.41 8.52
C PRO A 189 11.32 -2.55 8.51
N SER A 190 11.91 -2.82 9.66
CA SER A 190 12.87 -3.91 9.79
C SER A 190 12.14 -5.25 9.86
N LEU A 191 12.63 -6.24 9.11
CA LEU A 191 12.20 -7.63 9.31
C LEU A 191 12.79 -8.23 10.58
N LYS A 192 13.92 -7.68 11.05
CA LYS A 192 14.54 -8.12 12.32
C LYS A 192 13.82 -7.45 13.47
N PRO A 193 13.33 -8.20 14.45
CA PRO A 193 12.77 -7.65 15.67
C PRO A 193 13.81 -6.78 16.40
N HIS A 194 13.44 -5.56 16.74
CA HIS A 194 14.26 -4.65 17.55
C HIS A 194 13.58 -4.51 18.91
N TRP A 195 13.67 -5.58 19.69
CA TRP A 195 13.11 -5.58 21.02
C TRP A 195 14.02 -4.76 21.95
N SER A 196 13.43 -3.79 22.61
CA SER A 196 14.14 -3.05 23.68
C SER A 196 14.03 -3.82 24.99
N GLY A 197 14.98 -3.60 25.95
CA GLY A 197 14.88 -4.20 27.30
C GLY A 197 13.60 -3.82 28.07
N ASP A 198 12.91 -2.75 27.65
CA ASP A 198 11.64 -2.32 28.23
C ASP A 198 10.42 -2.97 27.55
N PHE A 199 10.63 -3.85 26.55
CA PHE A 199 9.53 -4.51 25.84
C PHE A 199 8.90 -5.58 26.74
N ASN A 200 7.59 -5.49 26.92
CA ASN A 200 6.84 -6.43 27.74
C ASN A 200 6.21 -7.53 26.87
N TRP A 201 6.78 -8.73 26.92
CA TRP A 201 6.33 -9.90 26.18
C TRP A 201 4.93 -10.38 26.58
N TRP A 202 4.56 -10.28 27.86
CA TRP A 202 3.23 -10.65 28.32
C TRP A 202 2.16 -9.72 27.79
N LEU A 203 2.46 -8.43 27.75
CA LEU A 203 1.57 -7.46 27.12
C LEU A 203 1.41 -7.74 25.61
N PHE A 204 2.52 -8.02 24.93
CA PHE A 204 2.48 -8.39 23.52
C PHE A 204 1.64 -9.64 23.29
N LEU A 205 1.84 -10.69 24.07
CA LEU A 205 1.03 -11.91 24.01
C LEU A 205 -0.45 -11.59 24.27
N GLY A 206 -0.76 -10.74 25.26
CA GLY A 206 -2.12 -10.27 25.51
C GLY A 206 -2.75 -9.56 24.33
N LEU A 207 -2.00 -8.72 23.60
CA LEU A 207 -2.49 -8.08 22.37
C LEU A 207 -2.77 -9.10 21.25
N VAL A 208 -1.91 -10.09 21.07
CA VAL A 208 -2.12 -11.18 20.08
C VAL A 208 -3.34 -12.03 20.46
N VAL A 209 -3.49 -12.39 21.74
CA VAL A 209 -4.67 -13.15 22.19
C VAL A 209 -5.95 -12.34 22.02
N LEU A 210 -5.92 -11.03 22.29
CA LEU A 210 -7.04 -10.14 22.07
C LEU A 210 -7.41 -10.08 20.57
N ASP A 211 -6.43 -9.97 19.68
CA ASP A 211 -6.64 -9.98 18.23
C ASP A 211 -7.32 -11.29 17.77
N LEU A 212 -6.79 -12.42 18.20
CA LEU A 212 -7.35 -13.73 17.87
C LEU A 212 -8.79 -13.88 18.42
N PHE A 213 -9.05 -13.42 19.63
CA PHE A 213 -10.37 -13.44 20.21
C PHE A 213 -11.35 -12.60 19.41
N ILE A 214 -10.99 -11.35 19.09
CA ILE A 214 -11.80 -10.44 18.29
C ILE A 214 -12.03 -11.02 16.89
N THR A 215 -10.99 -11.57 16.27
CA THR A 215 -11.08 -12.23 14.96
C THR A 215 -12.09 -13.37 14.98
N MET A 216 -12.05 -14.24 15.99
CA MET A 216 -12.97 -15.38 16.11
C MET A 216 -14.41 -14.95 16.33
N VAL A 217 -14.63 -13.89 17.11
CA VAL A 217 -15.98 -13.35 17.34
C VAL A 217 -16.53 -12.65 16.09
N ASN A 218 -15.69 -11.85 15.40
CA ASN A 218 -16.09 -11.14 14.17
C ASN A 218 -16.24 -12.07 12.95
N ALA A 219 -15.66 -13.26 12.98
CA ALA A 219 -15.75 -14.20 11.85
C ALA A 219 -17.19 -14.58 11.48
N GLY A 220 -18.18 -14.27 12.34
CA GLY A 220 -19.59 -14.54 12.07
C GLY A 220 -19.96 -16.03 12.03
N GLY A 221 -19.04 -16.90 12.48
CA GLY A 221 -19.20 -18.37 12.52
C GLY A 221 -17.87 -19.10 12.56
N MET A 222 -17.91 -20.43 12.60
CA MET A 222 -16.69 -21.25 12.59
C MET A 222 -16.05 -21.25 11.19
N PRO A 223 -14.74 -20.92 11.09
CA PRO A 223 -14.02 -20.96 9.82
C PRO A 223 -14.05 -22.38 9.22
N SER A 224 -14.45 -22.49 7.95
CA SER A 224 -14.52 -23.76 7.26
C SER A 224 -13.30 -24.00 6.38
N LEU A 225 -12.51 -25.03 6.65
CA LEU A 225 -11.35 -25.42 5.84
C LEU A 225 -11.73 -25.75 4.38
N ARG A 226 -12.99 -26.14 4.12
CA ARG A 226 -13.49 -26.39 2.76
C ARG A 226 -13.51 -25.12 1.89
N ARG A 227 -13.55 -23.94 2.51
CA ARG A 227 -13.53 -22.65 1.83
C ARG A 227 -12.13 -22.10 1.63
N LEU A 228 -11.12 -22.72 2.25
CA LEU A 228 -9.72 -22.35 2.03
C LEU A 228 -9.30 -22.76 0.63
N ASN A 229 -8.96 -21.78 -0.18
CA ASN A 229 -8.41 -21.95 -1.53
C ASN A 229 -7.40 -20.84 -1.82
N TRP A 230 -6.70 -20.99 -2.95
CA TRP A 230 -5.64 -20.06 -3.33
C TRP A 230 -6.13 -18.61 -3.46
N SER A 231 -7.31 -18.41 -4.05
CA SER A 231 -7.89 -17.08 -4.23
C SER A 231 -8.19 -16.39 -2.89
N VAL A 232 -8.81 -17.10 -1.94
CA VAL A 232 -9.12 -16.58 -0.60
C VAL A 232 -7.84 -16.18 0.15
N LEU A 233 -6.80 -17.02 0.08
CA LEU A 233 -5.50 -16.72 0.67
C LEU A 233 -4.87 -15.45 0.06
N LEU A 234 -4.91 -15.34 -1.26
CA LEU A 234 -4.36 -14.17 -1.96
C LEU A 234 -5.16 -12.89 -1.72
N MET A 235 -6.47 -12.99 -1.52
CA MET A 235 -7.30 -11.81 -1.20
C MET A 235 -7.02 -11.30 0.21
N ALA A 236 -6.88 -12.19 1.19
CA ALA A 236 -6.46 -11.82 2.54
C ALA A 236 -5.03 -11.22 2.54
N PHE A 237 -4.10 -11.83 1.78
CA PHE A 237 -2.76 -11.26 1.57
C PHE A 237 -2.80 -9.87 0.94
N ARG A 238 -3.61 -9.67 -0.11
CA ARG A 238 -3.75 -8.37 -0.77
C ARG A 238 -4.19 -7.30 0.22
N ALA A 239 -5.27 -7.54 0.95
CA ALA A 239 -5.81 -6.57 1.91
C ALA A 239 -4.76 -6.25 2.98
N ALA A 240 -4.22 -7.25 3.65
CA ALA A 240 -3.25 -7.08 4.71
C ALA A 240 -1.98 -6.34 4.25
N VAL A 241 -1.37 -6.76 3.14
CA VAL A 241 -0.12 -6.14 2.66
C VAL A 241 -0.36 -4.73 2.17
N ALA A 242 -1.40 -4.50 1.37
CA ALA A 242 -1.64 -3.19 0.79
C ALA A 242 -2.09 -2.17 1.84
N GLU A 243 -3.03 -2.53 2.70
CA GLU A 243 -3.60 -1.62 3.68
C GLU A 243 -2.64 -1.33 4.84
N GLU A 244 -1.94 -2.33 5.36
CA GLU A 244 -0.92 -2.09 6.39
C GLU A 244 0.24 -1.24 5.84
N THR A 245 0.63 -1.46 4.58
CA THR A 245 1.64 -0.61 3.91
C THR A 245 1.17 0.83 3.80
N LEU A 246 -0.08 1.06 3.40
CA LEU A 246 -0.61 2.42 3.28
C LEU A 246 -0.79 3.07 4.65
N PHE A 247 -1.55 2.44 5.55
CA PHE A 247 -2.00 3.11 6.78
C PHE A 247 -0.96 3.06 7.90
N ARG A 248 -0.29 1.92 8.12
CA ARG A 248 0.66 1.78 9.24
C ARG A 248 2.06 2.23 8.86
N PHE A 249 2.49 1.99 7.63
CA PHE A 249 3.83 2.39 7.24
C PHE A 249 3.86 3.79 6.60
N ALA A 250 3.13 4.02 5.50
CA ALA A 250 3.19 5.30 4.79
C ALA A 250 2.52 6.42 5.58
N ILE A 251 1.21 6.32 5.86
CA ILE A 251 0.44 7.41 6.48
C ILE A 251 0.95 7.72 7.89
N LEU A 252 1.08 6.73 8.76
CA LEU A 252 1.65 6.98 10.10
C LEU A 252 3.06 7.56 10.04
N GLY A 253 3.93 7.03 9.17
CA GLY A 253 5.28 7.56 8.99
C GLY A 253 5.28 9.02 8.56
N ILE A 254 4.43 9.39 7.60
CA ILE A 254 4.26 10.77 7.12
C ILE A 254 3.69 11.68 8.24
N LEU A 255 2.68 11.21 8.99
CA LEU A 255 2.08 11.98 10.08
C LEU A 255 3.08 12.20 11.23
N PHE A 256 3.82 11.18 11.64
CA PHE A 256 4.85 11.32 12.66
C PHE A 256 5.94 12.30 12.23
N TYR A 257 6.33 12.30 10.96
CA TYR A 257 7.29 13.25 10.43
C TYR A 257 6.71 14.67 10.35
N ALA A 258 5.48 14.82 9.88
CA ALA A 258 4.80 16.11 9.78
C ALA A 258 4.63 16.79 11.17
N TRP A 259 4.27 16.00 12.16
CA TRP A 259 4.02 16.46 13.53
C TRP A 259 5.19 16.24 14.49
N ARG A 260 6.42 16.05 13.99
CA ARG A 260 7.60 15.74 14.80
C ARG A 260 7.89 16.73 15.93
N HIS A 261 7.44 17.97 15.79
CA HIS A 261 7.59 19.02 16.81
C HIS A 261 6.40 19.15 17.76
N TYR A 262 5.33 18.39 17.53
CA TYR A 262 4.13 18.44 18.35
C TYR A 262 4.17 17.40 19.46
N GLN A 263 3.95 17.82 20.70
CA GLN A 263 4.07 16.92 21.88
C GLN A 263 3.05 15.79 21.91
N HIS A 264 1.87 15.99 21.28
CA HIS A 264 0.80 14.99 21.21
C HIS A 264 0.83 14.21 19.86
N ARG A 265 1.96 14.21 19.15
CA ARG A 265 2.09 13.56 17.85
C ARG A 265 1.67 12.09 17.86
N LEU A 266 2.00 11.36 18.95
CA LEU A 266 1.74 9.93 19.04
C LEU A 266 0.23 9.62 19.03
N PRO A 267 -0.59 10.09 20.01
CA PRO A 267 -2.02 9.82 19.99
C PRO A 267 -2.73 10.41 18.78
N LEU A 268 -2.34 11.61 18.35
CA LEU A 268 -2.94 12.26 17.20
C LEU A 268 -2.72 11.48 15.90
N ALA A 269 -1.49 11.01 15.64
CA ALA A 269 -1.19 10.23 14.44
C ALA A 269 -1.91 8.88 14.43
N LEU A 270 -1.95 8.19 15.58
CA LEU A 270 -2.70 6.94 15.72
C LEU A 270 -4.19 7.14 15.42
N ALA A 271 -4.83 8.13 16.05
CA ALA A 271 -6.24 8.43 15.83
C ALA A 271 -6.52 8.82 14.37
N THR A 272 -5.70 9.72 13.79
CA THR A 272 -5.90 10.18 12.41
C THR A 272 -5.73 9.02 11.41
N SER A 273 -4.70 8.19 11.56
CA SER A 273 -4.51 7.03 10.67
C SER A 273 -5.67 6.04 10.77
N SER A 274 -6.22 5.84 11.98
CA SER A 274 -7.34 4.94 12.23
C SER A 274 -8.65 5.46 11.65
N VAL A 275 -8.92 6.75 11.78
CA VAL A 275 -10.07 7.39 11.15
C VAL A 275 -9.97 7.31 9.63
N LEU A 276 -8.80 7.59 9.06
CA LEU A 276 -8.57 7.46 7.61
C LEU A 276 -8.74 6.02 7.13
N PHE A 277 -8.32 5.03 7.93
CA PHE A 277 -8.53 3.63 7.62
C PHE A 277 -10.00 3.26 7.60
N GLY A 278 -10.77 3.66 8.60
CA GLY A 278 -12.22 3.51 8.59
C GLY A 278 -12.86 4.18 7.38
N LEU A 279 -12.54 5.46 7.13
CA LEU A 279 -13.08 6.22 6.00
C LEU A 279 -12.76 5.63 4.62
N ALA A 280 -11.65 4.93 4.47
CA ALA A 280 -11.32 4.24 3.21
C ALA A 280 -12.39 3.19 2.83
N HIS A 281 -13.09 2.62 3.81
CA HIS A 281 -14.17 1.65 3.58
C HIS A 281 -15.46 2.29 3.07
N LEU A 282 -15.57 3.64 3.04
CA LEU A 282 -16.72 4.32 2.42
C LEU A 282 -16.86 3.96 0.92
N ALA A 283 -15.77 3.61 0.25
CA ALA A 283 -15.82 3.17 -1.14
C ALA A 283 -16.70 1.93 -1.35
N ASN A 284 -16.89 1.12 -0.30
CA ASN A 284 -17.69 -0.11 -0.36
C ASN A 284 -19.20 0.17 -0.54
N VAL A 285 -19.64 1.42 -0.37
CA VAL A 285 -21.03 1.83 -0.67
C VAL A 285 -21.43 1.52 -2.11
N ALA A 286 -20.48 1.39 -3.02
CA ALA A 286 -20.74 0.99 -4.41
C ALA A 286 -21.26 -0.46 -4.53
N GLU A 287 -20.98 -1.32 -3.54
CA GLU A 287 -21.31 -2.75 -3.59
C GLU A 287 -22.25 -3.22 -2.46
N GLN A 288 -22.44 -2.42 -1.40
CA GLN A 288 -23.20 -2.78 -0.22
C GLN A 288 -24.11 -1.63 0.27
N ALA A 289 -25.09 -1.95 1.13
CA ALA A 289 -26.02 -0.96 1.66
C ALA A 289 -25.28 0.10 2.52
N TRP A 290 -25.80 1.33 2.53
CA TRP A 290 -25.24 2.44 3.31
C TRP A 290 -25.08 2.11 4.80
N SER A 291 -26.10 1.47 5.42
CA SER A 291 -26.04 1.06 6.83
C SER A 291 -24.90 0.10 7.12
N VAL A 292 -24.66 -0.84 6.23
CA VAL A 292 -23.55 -1.80 6.31
C VAL A 292 -22.21 -1.11 6.11
N THR A 293 -22.15 -0.15 5.18
CA THR A 293 -20.92 0.64 4.95
C THR A 293 -20.56 1.47 6.17
N VAL A 294 -21.52 2.18 6.78
CA VAL A 294 -21.26 2.98 7.99
C VAL A 294 -20.81 2.09 9.15
N PHE A 295 -21.46 0.95 9.33
CA PHE A 295 -21.05 -0.05 10.31
C PHE A 295 -19.59 -0.48 10.08
N GLN A 296 -19.23 -0.83 8.85
CA GLN A 296 -17.88 -1.24 8.49
C GLN A 296 -16.85 -0.11 8.72
N VAL A 297 -17.21 1.15 8.43
CA VAL A 297 -16.34 2.31 8.69
C VAL A 297 -15.99 2.41 10.18
N VAL A 298 -16.97 2.24 11.06
CA VAL A 298 -16.75 2.31 12.50
C VAL A 298 -15.93 1.12 13.00
N ALA A 299 -16.29 -0.10 12.59
CA ALA A 299 -15.58 -1.33 12.95
C ALA A 299 -14.12 -1.29 12.47
N ALA A 300 -13.91 -0.95 11.20
CA ALA A 300 -12.57 -0.82 10.62
C ALA A 300 -11.76 0.29 11.30
N GLY A 301 -12.37 1.43 11.62
CA GLY A 301 -11.72 2.51 12.37
C GLY A 301 -11.21 2.05 13.73
N GLY A 302 -12.00 1.28 14.46
CA GLY A 302 -11.61 0.67 15.74
C GLY A 302 -10.45 -0.31 15.60
N LEU A 303 -10.58 -1.28 14.69
CA LEU A 303 -9.53 -2.26 14.38
C LEU A 303 -8.26 -1.56 13.88
N GLY A 304 -8.45 -0.50 13.10
CA GLY A 304 -7.38 0.36 12.63
C GLY A 304 -6.57 1.00 13.75
N LEU A 305 -7.23 1.43 14.82
CA LEU A 305 -6.57 1.98 16.01
C LEU A 305 -5.76 0.90 16.74
N PHE A 306 -6.32 -0.28 16.88
CA PHE A 306 -5.65 -1.42 17.48
C PHE A 306 -4.38 -1.81 16.73
N PHE A 307 -4.45 -2.03 15.42
CA PHE A 307 -3.28 -2.36 14.60
C PHE A 307 -2.22 -1.24 14.57
N ALA A 308 -2.65 0.03 14.59
CA ALA A 308 -1.71 1.14 14.68
C ALA A 308 -0.92 1.12 15.99
N VAL A 309 -1.57 0.81 17.11
CA VAL A 309 -0.92 0.63 18.42
C VAL A 309 0.04 -0.55 18.42
N VAL A 310 -0.38 -1.73 17.90
CA VAL A 310 0.46 -2.91 17.78
C VAL A 310 1.70 -2.61 16.94
N TYR A 311 1.52 -1.97 15.77
CA TYR A 311 2.63 -1.58 14.91
C TYR A 311 3.63 -0.67 15.60
N VAL A 312 3.16 0.39 16.24
CA VAL A 312 4.07 1.35 16.89
C VAL A 312 4.71 0.76 18.14
N TYR A 313 4.02 -0.11 18.88
CA TYR A 313 4.58 -0.79 20.05
C TYR A 313 5.64 -1.83 19.68
N THR A 314 5.39 -2.62 18.65
CA THR A 314 6.34 -3.68 18.21
C THR A 314 7.41 -3.15 17.25
N GLY A 315 7.12 -2.09 16.51
CA GLY A 315 7.94 -1.58 15.42
C GLY A 315 8.05 -2.55 14.24
N GLN A 316 7.11 -3.50 14.10
CA GLN A 316 7.14 -4.58 13.11
C GLN A 316 5.91 -4.55 12.21
N LEU A 317 6.09 -4.08 10.98
CA LEU A 317 5.01 -4.00 9.99
C LEU A 317 4.50 -5.40 9.58
N TRP A 318 5.38 -6.36 9.38
CA TRP A 318 5.01 -7.72 8.99
C TRP A 318 4.06 -8.39 9.99
N LEU A 319 4.18 -8.03 11.28
CA LEU A 319 3.33 -8.59 12.32
C LEU A 319 1.87 -8.13 12.16
N THR A 320 1.66 -6.82 11.94
CA THR A 320 0.30 -6.31 11.68
C THR A 320 -0.26 -6.83 10.36
N MET A 321 0.60 -7.03 9.34
CA MET A 321 0.17 -7.72 8.11
C MET A 321 -0.30 -9.15 8.37
N VAL A 322 0.39 -9.90 9.24
CA VAL A 322 -0.02 -11.26 9.59
C VAL A 322 -1.33 -11.26 10.39
N MET A 323 -1.45 -10.39 11.40
CA MET A 323 -2.66 -10.27 12.23
C MET A 323 -3.86 -9.87 11.37
N HIS A 324 -3.75 -8.83 10.57
CA HIS A 324 -4.80 -8.40 9.64
C HIS A 324 -5.15 -9.48 8.61
N GLY A 325 -4.13 -10.12 8.01
CA GLY A 325 -4.36 -11.20 7.05
C GLY A 325 -5.05 -12.42 7.65
N LEU A 326 -4.78 -12.75 8.92
CA LEU A 326 -5.50 -13.80 9.65
C LEU A 326 -6.93 -13.39 9.93
N PHE A 327 -7.17 -12.14 10.33
CA PHE A 327 -8.51 -11.59 10.52
C PHE A 327 -9.36 -11.77 9.25
N ASP A 328 -8.87 -11.31 8.11
CA ASP A 328 -9.56 -11.43 6.83
C ASP A 328 -9.73 -12.89 6.39
N LEU A 329 -8.66 -13.68 6.49
CA LEU A 329 -8.69 -15.08 6.07
C LEU A 329 -9.74 -15.88 6.84
N LEU A 330 -9.78 -15.74 8.17
CA LEU A 330 -10.74 -16.45 9.01
C LEU A 330 -12.17 -15.96 8.75
N SER A 331 -12.36 -14.65 8.55
CA SER A 331 -13.64 -14.05 8.18
C SER A 331 -14.15 -14.57 6.82
N PHE A 332 -13.28 -14.61 5.80
CA PHE A 332 -13.65 -15.15 4.47
C PHE A 332 -13.97 -16.66 4.53
N MET A 333 -13.23 -17.41 5.35
CA MET A 333 -13.49 -18.84 5.55
C MET A 333 -14.78 -19.09 6.33
N ALA A 334 -15.17 -18.20 7.23
CA ALA A 334 -16.41 -18.32 8.00
C ALA A 334 -17.63 -17.91 7.16
N THR A 335 -17.59 -16.77 6.49
CA THR A 335 -18.71 -16.22 5.71
C THR A 335 -18.83 -16.81 4.31
N GLY A 336 -17.71 -17.22 3.70
CA GLY A 336 -17.61 -17.64 2.29
C GLY A 336 -17.66 -16.47 1.30
N THR A 337 -17.58 -15.22 1.79
CA THR A 337 -17.58 -14.00 0.98
C THR A 337 -16.43 -13.10 1.41
N THR A 338 -15.97 -12.26 0.50
CA THR A 338 -14.92 -11.24 0.74
C THR A 338 -15.50 -9.83 0.88
N THR A 339 -16.83 -9.71 0.82
CA THR A 339 -17.59 -8.46 0.96
C THR A 339 -18.79 -8.68 1.87
N MET A 340 -19.30 -7.62 2.47
CA MET A 340 -20.52 -7.65 3.29
C MET A 340 -21.80 -7.43 2.46
N LYS A 341 -21.74 -7.71 1.15
CA LYS A 341 -22.88 -7.55 0.24
C LYS A 341 -24.05 -8.45 0.69
N GLY A 342 -25.25 -7.86 0.81
CA GLY A 342 -26.46 -8.57 1.26
C GLY A 342 -26.58 -8.74 2.77
N SER A 343 -25.59 -8.31 3.56
CA SER A 343 -25.68 -8.31 5.02
C SER A 343 -26.67 -7.26 5.52
N GLN A 344 -27.27 -7.54 6.68
CA GLN A 344 -28.08 -6.58 7.44
C GLN A 344 -27.39 -6.35 8.78
N VAL A 345 -27.43 -5.10 9.24
CA VAL A 345 -26.83 -4.71 10.53
C VAL A 345 -27.94 -4.54 11.55
N THR A 346 -27.86 -5.27 12.63
CA THR A 346 -28.80 -5.26 13.74
C THR A 346 -28.32 -4.34 14.88
N LEU A 347 -29.19 -4.08 15.84
CA LEU A 347 -28.79 -3.37 17.08
C LEU A 347 -27.74 -4.15 17.88
N ALA A 348 -27.80 -5.47 17.84
CA ALA A 348 -26.81 -6.34 18.50
C ALA A 348 -25.41 -6.14 17.88
N ASP A 349 -25.33 -6.05 16.55
CA ASP A 349 -24.07 -5.82 15.84
C ASP A 349 -23.48 -4.45 16.23
N TRP A 350 -24.32 -3.39 16.29
CA TRP A 350 -23.88 -2.07 16.76
C TRP A 350 -23.39 -2.07 18.20
N SER A 351 -24.11 -2.80 19.08
CA SER A 351 -23.70 -2.90 20.50
C SER A 351 -22.35 -3.62 20.64
N PHE A 352 -22.12 -4.63 19.81
CA PHE A 352 -20.88 -5.36 19.77
C PHE A 352 -19.72 -4.48 19.29
N VAL A 353 -19.85 -3.81 18.15
CA VAL A 353 -18.81 -2.90 17.62
C VAL A 353 -18.54 -1.74 18.58
N ALA A 354 -19.56 -1.19 19.25
CA ALA A 354 -19.37 -0.19 20.28
C ALA A 354 -18.52 -0.72 21.44
N GLY A 355 -18.77 -1.94 21.89
CA GLY A 355 -17.96 -2.62 22.90
C GLY A 355 -16.49 -2.81 22.46
N GLU A 356 -16.28 -3.28 21.22
CA GLU A 356 -14.93 -3.41 20.64
C GLU A 356 -14.21 -2.06 20.58
N LEU A 357 -14.88 -1.02 20.10
CA LEU A 357 -14.31 0.33 20.04
C LEU A 357 -13.88 0.82 21.41
N VAL A 358 -14.71 0.59 22.45
CA VAL A 358 -14.34 0.91 23.84
C VAL A 358 -13.08 0.15 24.26
N ILE A 359 -12.99 -1.15 23.97
CA ILE A 359 -11.79 -1.98 24.28
C ILE A 359 -10.56 -1.40 23.58
N PHE A 360 -10.65 -1.08 22.28
CA PHE A 360 -9.53 -0.53 21.53
C PHE A 360 -9.08 0.85 22.04
N ILE A 361 -10.03 1.71 22.41
CA ILE A 361 -9.73 3.00 23.02
C ILE A 361 -9.04 2.81 24.39
N LEU A 362 -9.53 1.89 25.23
CA LEU A 362 -8.93 1.58 26.53
C LEU A 362 -7.51 1.01 26.38
N VAL A 363 -7.31 0.06 25.45
CA VAL A 363 -5.97 -0.47 25.13
C VAL A 363 -5.05 0.66 24.70
N THR A 364 -5.51 1.51 23.77
CA THR A 364 -4.74 2.66 23.30
C THR A 364 -4.39 3.61 24.44
N ALA A 365 -5.36 3.96 25.29
CA ALA A 365 -5.13 4.80 26.45
C ALA A 365 -4.10 4.20 27.40
N LEU A 366 -4.21 2.90 27.72
CA LEU A 366 -3.25 2.19 28.55
C LEU A 366 -1.83 2.20 27.96
N MET A 367 -1.72 2.14 26.63
CA MET A 367 -0.44 2.20 25.92
C MET A 367 0.20 3.59 25.95
N MET A 368 -0.58 4.67 26.20
CA MET A 368 -0.06 6.04 26.28
C MET A 368 0.67 6.36 27.59
N PHE A 369 0.82 5.41 28.52
CA PHE A 369 1.44 5.64 29.83
C PHE A 369 2.69 4.78 30.08
N GLY A 370 3.61 5.33 30.87
CA GLY A 370 4.75 4.61 31.44
C GLY A 370 5.75 4.06 30.42
N GLN A 371 6.23 2.84 30.66
CA GLN A 371 7.22 2.18 29.82
C GLN A 371 6.70 1.89 28.42
N ARG A 372 5.43 1.56 28.25
CA ARG A 372 4.76 1.28 26.97
C ARG A 372 4.90 2.47 26.02
N ARG A 373 4.55 3.66 26.50
CA ARG A 373 4.73 4.89 25.74
C ARG A 373 6.19 5.13 25.34
N ARG A 374 7.14 4.89 26.26
CA ARG A 374 8.58 5.04 25.94
C ARG A 374 9.03 4.10 24.82
N VAL A 375 8.55 2.85 24.82
CA VAL A 375 8.81 1.90 23.74
C VAL A 375 8.27 2.43 22.41
N MET A 376 7.01 2.91 22.38
CA MET A 376 6.37 3.46 21.19
C MET A 376 7.12 4.71 20.67
N GLU A 377 7.48 5.64 21.54
CA GLU A 377 8.24 6.85 21.16
C GLU A 377 9.62 6.51 20.57
N ARG A 378 10.31 5.48 21.08
CA ARG A 378 11.57 5.00 20.49
C ARG A 378 11.36 4.46 19.07
N HIS A 379 10.29 3.71 18.84
CA HIS A 379 9.97 3.20 17.51
C HIS A 379 9.59 4.34 16.56
N VAL A 380 8.81 5.34 17.02
CA VAL A 380 8.49 6.54 16.25
C VAL A 380 9.78 7.28 15.87
N ALA A 381 10.70 7.52 16.81
CA ALA A 381 11.97 8.17 16.53
C ALA A 381 12.80 7.42 15.47
N ARG A 382 12.80 6.07 15.54
CA ARG A 382 13.45 5.24 14.53
C ARG A 382 12.78 5.37 13.15
N LEU A 383 11.45 5.32 13.10
CA LEU A 383 10.68 5.41 11.85
C LEU A 383 10.81 6.77 11.17
N THR A 384 10.95 7.85 11.93
CA THR A 384 11.10 9.21 11.41
C THR A 384 12.55 9.58 11.11
N GLY A 385 13.53 8.71 11.39
CA GLY A 385 14.95 8.99 11.23
C GLY A 385 15.47 10.03 12.22
N ASP A 386 14.73 10.35 13.27
CA ASP A 386 15.20 11.22 14.34
C ASP A 386 16.35 10.51 15.04
N LYS A 387 17.57 11.04 14.90
CA LYS A 387 18.70 10.63 15.73
C LYS A 387 18.27 10.86 17.17
N GLN A 388 18.24 9.79 17.97
CA GLN A 388 17.79 9.82 19.35
C GLN A 388 18.43 11.00 20.12
N ARG A 389 17.68 12.07 20.28
CA ARG A 389 17.91 13.04 21.35
C ARG A 389 17.21 12.55 22.61
N PHE A 390 17.48 11.32 23.02
CA PHE A 390 17.17 10.83 24.35
C PHE A 390 18.37 11.12 25.27
N GLY A 391 18.65 12.40 25.45
CA GLY A 391 19.31 12.87 26.64
C GLY A 391 18.24 13.63 27.41
N PHE A 392 17.92 13.19 28.61
CA PHE A 392 17.27 14.03 29.60
C PHE A 392 18.15 15.27 29.76
N GLN A 393 17.86 16.37 29.07
CA GLN A 393 18.32 17.65 29.50
C GLN A 393 17.41 18.08 30.64
N ILE A 394 17.78 17.71 31.86
CA ILE A 394 17.32 18.41 33.05
C ILE A 394 17.90 19.83 32.89
N ARG A 395 17.09 20.75 32.40
CA ARG A 395 17.40 22.18 32.57
C ARG A 395 17.04 22.52 34.01
N TYR A 396 18.11 22.75 34.81
CA TYR A 396 18.01 23.42 36.09
C TYR A 396 17.52 24.86 35.89
#